data_74b16aaee471b4d0ef11faa99023f982
#
_entry.id   74b16aaee471b4d0ef11faa99023f982
#
_cell.length_a   1.000
_cell.length_b   1.000
_cell.length_c   1.000
_cell.angle_alpha   90.00
_cell.angle_beta   90.00
_cell.angle_gamma   90.00
#
_symmetry.space_group_name_H-M   'P 1'
#
loop_
_entity.id
_entity.type
_entity.pdbx_description
1 polymer ?
#
loop_
_entity_poly.entity_id
_entity_poly.type
_entity_poly.pdbx_seq_one_letter_code
_entity_poly.pdbx_strand_id
1 'polypeptide(L)'
;MISVHEAKFEDMALAADIMVTSFRTAFADFVSPETMNACSNPVNCRAMLESIYQERNMYFLMGSNHGFICWQATETGAEIVAIHSLPESWGTGLGHAMLSEALKQIGDCPAYLWAFKENTRARRFYEKHGFHWDGTERVSEFDGALEVRYANEHC
;
A
#
# COMPACT_ATOMS: atom_id res chain seq x y z
N MET A 1 -3.98 -0.60 21.59
CA MET A 1 -5.18 -0.18 20.85
C MET A 1 -4.79 0.36 19.49
N ILE A 2 -5.45 -0.11 18.43
CA ILE A 2 -5.18 0.37 17.07
C ILE A 2 -5.91 1.70 16.85
N SER A 3 -5.19 2.70 16.36
CA SER A 3 -5.77 3.97 15.95
C SER A 3 -5.43 4.24 14.49
N VAL A 4 -6.38 4.80 13.75
CA VAL A 4 -6.19 5.21 12.35
C VAL A 4 -6.60 6.68 12.24
N HIS A 5 -5.72 7.50 11.70
CA HIS A 5 -5.97 8.94 11.59
C HIS A 5 -5.37 9.50 10.32
N GLU A 6 -5.87 10.65 9.90
CA GLU A 6 -5.35 11.34 8.75
C GLU A 6 -3.88 11.73 8.96
N ALA A 7 -3.05 11.45 7.96
CA ALA A 7 -1.63 11.75 8.01
C ALA A 7 -1.37 13.24 7.77
N LYS A 8 -0.35 13.77 8.44
CA LYS A 8 0.17 15.11 8.22
C LYS A 8 1.43 15.02 7.38
N PHE A 9 1.86 16.14 6.81
CA PHE A 9 3.08 16.17 6.01
C PHE A 9 4.29 15.65 6.79
N GLU A 10 4.42 16.04 8.07
CA GLU A 10 5.52 15.58 8.93
C GLU A 10 5.52 14.06 9.15
N ASP A 11 4.39 13.40 8.97
CA ASP A 11 4.31 11.94 9.13
C ASP A 11 5.00 11.20 8.00
N MET A 12 5.35 11.88 6.90
CA MET A 12 5.99 11.24 5.76
C MET A 12 7.39 10.71 6.10
N ALA A 13 8.07 11.30 7.06
CA ALA A 13 9.34 10.77 7.56
C ALA A 13 9.14 9.38 8.20
N LEU A 14 8.14 9.25 9.06
CA LEU A 14 7.79 7.98 9.70
C LEU A 14 7.28 6.97 8.68
N ALA A 15 6.42 7.42 7.77
CA ALA A 15 5.90 6.57 6.70
C ALA A 15 7.03 6.00 5.83
N ALA A 16 8.06 6.79 5.55
CA ALA A 16 9.21 6.33 4.79
C ALA A 16 9.99 5.24 5.55
N ASP A 17 10.19 5.41 6.84
CA ASP A 17 10.86 4.40 7.66
C ASP A 17 10.06 3.10 7.70
N ILE A 18 8.75 3.20 7.83
CA ILE A 18 7.86 2.03 7.78
C ILE A 18 7.96 1.35 6.42
N MET A 19 7.91 2.11 5.35
CA MET A 19 7.99 1.58 3.99
C MET A 19 9.29 0.84 3.74
N VAL A 20 10.43 1.41 4.15
CA VAL A 20 11.73 0.78 4.00
C VAL A 20 11.76 -0.57 4.72
N THR A 21 11.35 -0.61 5.98
CA THR A 21 11.36 -1.83 6.79
C THR A 21 10.40 -2.87 6.22
N SER A 22 9.19 -2.45 5.89
CA SER A 22 8.16 -3.32 5.32
C SER A 22 8.61 -3.88 3.97
N PHE A 23 9.14 -3.03 3.10
CA PHE A 23 9.58 -3.43 1.77
C PHE A 23 10.68 -4.49 1.84
N ARG A 24 11.68 -4.27 2.69
CA ARG A 24 12.79 -5.21 2.85
C ARG A 24 12.33 -6.58 3.34
N THR A 25 11.31 -6.60 4.18
CA THR A 25 10.79 -7.87 4.71
C THR A 25 9.80 -8.53 3.74
N ALA A 26 8.86 -7.75 3.21
CA ALA A 26 7.76 -8.29 2.41
C ALA A 26 8.20 -8.69 1.00
N PHE A 27 9.17 -7.99 0.41
CA PHE A 27 9.53 -8.18 -1.00
C PHE A 27 10.89 -8.80 -1.23
N ALA A 28 11.55 -9.28 -0.18
CA ALA A 28 12.89 -9.88 -0.28
C ALA A 28 12.95 -11.02 -1.30
N ASP A 29 11.87 -11.79 -1.43
CA ASP A 29 11.80 -12.95 -2.33
C ASP A 29 11.36 -12.60 -3.75
N PHE A 30 10.99 -11.34 -4.01
CA PHE A 30 10.40 -10.94 -5.29
C PHE A 30 11.28 -10.00 -6.11
N VAL A 31 12.31 -9.42 -5.50
CA VAL A 31 13.17 -8.43 -6.16
C VAL A 31 14.64 -8.76 -5.90
N SER A 32 15.50 -8.33 -6.83
CA SER A 32 16.95 -8.51 -6.67
C SER A 32 17.50 -7.65 -5.54
N PRO A 33 18.69 -7.99 -5.00
CA PRO A 33 19.34 -7.13 -4.01
C PRO A 33 19.57 -5.70 -4.48
N GLU A 34 19.87 -5.51 -5.76
CA GLU A 34 20.09 -4.17 -6.33
C GLU A 34 18.80 -3.37 -6.34
N THR A 35 17.70 -3.99 -6.80
CA THR A 35 16.39 -3.35 -6.79
C THR A 35 15.93 -3.07 -5.36
N MET A 36 16.18 -4.03 -4.44
CA MET A 36 15.86 -3.84 -3.03
C MET A 36 16.57 -2.61 -2.46
N ASN A 37 17.85 -2.46 -2.72
CA ASN A 37 18.62 -1.31 -2.23
C ASN A 37 18.13 0.00 -2.83
N ALA A 38 17.76 0.01 -4.11
CA ALA A 38 17.25 1.21 -4.78
C ALA A 38 15.87 1.61 -4.23
N CYS A 39 14.99 0.64 -4.03
CA CYS A 39 13.59 0.90 -3.64
C CYS A 39 13.42 1.10 -2.13
N SER A 40 14.36 0.64 -1.32
CA SER A 40 14.29 0.77 0.15
C SER A 40 15.31 1.76 0.70
N ASN A 41 15.68 2.76 -0.08
CA ASN A 41 16.54 3.84 0.38
C ASN A 41 15.70 4.84 1.17
N PRO A 42 16.04 5.11 2.46
CA PRO A 42 15.20 5.99 3.30
C PRO A 42 15.04 7.41 2.74
N VAL A 43 16.11 7.97 2.19
CA VAL A 43 16.06 9.34 1.64
C VAL A 43 15.16 9.40 0.42
N ASN A 44 15.28 8.44 -0.49
CA ASN A 44 14.47 8.39 -1.70
C ASN A 44 13.00 8.11 -1.38
N CYS A 45 12.73 7.21 -0.43
CA CYS A 45 11.37 6.89 -0.01
C CYS A 45 10.70 8.10 0.61
N ARG A 46 11.39 8.83 1.47
CA ARG A 46 10.86 10.04 2.09
C ARG A 46 10.54 11.11 1.03
N ALA A 47 11.48 11.36 0.12
CA ALA A 47 11.28 12.35 -0.94
C ALA A 47 10.08 12.00 -1.82
N MET A 48 9.94 10.71 -2.16
CA MET A 48 8.81 10.22 -2.96
C MET A 48 7.49 10.42 -2.23
N LEU A 49 7.42 10.01 -0.96
CA LEU A 49 6.18 10.13 -0.18
C LEU A 49 5.81 11.59 0.06
N GLU A 50 6.78 12.45 0.33
CA GLU A 50 6.51 13.88 0.48
C GLU A 50 5.95 14.49 -0.81
N SER A 51 6.50 14.08 -1.95
CA SER A 51 6.02 14.54 -3.26
C SER A 51 4.59 14.05 -3.53
N ILE A 52 4.33 12.77 -3.29
CA ILE A 52 3.01 12.18 -3.49
C ILE A 52 1.97 12.82 -2.56
N TYR A 53 2.35 13.09 -1.31
CA TYR A 53 1.45 13.70 -0.33
C TYR A 53 0.91 15.03 -0.81
N GLN A 54 1.70 15.78 -1.57
CA GLN A 54 1.31 17.10 -2.07
C GLN A 54 0.47 17.06 -3.34
N GLU A 55 0.32 15.88 -3.95
CA GLU A 55 -0.49 15.75 -5.16
C GLU A 55 -1.98 15.85 -4.84
N ARG A 56 -2.74 16.40 -5.78
CA ARG A 56 -4.20 16.40 -5.70
C ARG A 56 -4.70 14.98 -5.79
N ASN A 57 -5.79 14.70 -5.10
CA ASN A 57 -6.48 13.40 -5.13
C ASN A 57 -5.71 12.28 -4.44
N MET A 58 -4.63 12.60 -3.73
CA MET A 58 -3.91 11.63 -2.90
C MET A 58 -4.33 11.77 -1.44
N TYR A 59 -4.57 10.66 -0.80
CA TYR A 59 -5.02 10.58 0.60
C TYR A 59 -4.15 9.61 1.36
N PHE A 60 -3.77 9.98 2.58
CA PHE A 60 -2.93 9.16 3.44
C PHE A 60 -3.57 9.01 4.82
N LEU A 61 -3.53 7.79 5.36
CA LEU A 61 -3.87 7.50 6.75
C LEU A 61 -2.67 6.85 7.42
N MET A 62 -2.45 7.22 8.69
CA MET A 62 -1.47 6.55 9.54
C MET A 62 -2.19 5.60 10.48
N GLY A 63 -1.59 4.44 10.72
CA GLY A 63 -2.11 3.44 11.66
C GLY A 63 -1.16 3.23 12.83
N SER A 64 -1.50 3.71 14.00
CA SER A 64 -0.80 3.48 15.28
C SER A 64 0.73 3.74 15.22
N ASN A 65 1.19 4.62 14.37
CA ASN A 65 2.61 4.89 14.11
C ASN A 65 3.39 3.66 13.63
N HIS A 66 2.70 2.60 13.21
CA HIS A 66 3.30 1.35 12.74
C HIS A 66 2.95 1.03 11.30
N GLY A 67 2.08 1.80 10.69
CA GLY A 67 1.67 1.55 9.31
C GLY A 67 1.10 2.80 8.65
N PHE A 68 0.94 2.73 7.34
CA PHE A 68 0.21 3.73 6.58
C PHE A 68 -0.44 3.11 5.36
N ILE A 69 -1.46 3.79 4.85
CA ILE A 69 -2.11 3.46 3.59
C ILE A 69 -2.30 4.76 2.81
N CYS A 70 -2.11 4.69 1.50
CA CYS A 70 -2.43 5.81 0.64
C CYS A 70 -3.19 5.34 -0.60
N TRP A 71 -4.07 6.20 -1.07
CA TRP A 71 -4.86 5.93 -2.27
C TRP A 71 -5.04 7.21 -3.07
N GLN A 72 -5.29 7.03 -4.35
CA GLN A 72 -5.52 8.12 -5.28
C GLN A 72 -6.94 8.04 -5.81
N ALA A 73 -7.66 9.17 -5.77
CA ALA A 73 -8.97 9.25 -6.40
C ALA A 73 -8.77 9.31 -7.92
N THR A 74 -9.57 8.52 -8.64
CA THR A 74 -9.57 8.47 -10.11
C THR A 74 -10.93 8.94 -10.62
N GLU A 75 -11.07 9.05 -11.95
CA GLU A 75 -12.36 9.46 -12.54
C GLU A 75 -13.49 8.47 -12.24
N THR A 76 -13.14 7.18 -12.06
CA THR A 76 -14.13 6.12 -11.89
C THR A 76 -14.14 5.51 -10.49
N GLY A 77 -13.23 5.92 -9.62
CA GLY A 77 -13.14 5.33 -8.28
C GLY A 77 -11.85 5.70 -7.57
N ALA A 78 -11.10 4.71 -7.14
CA ALA A 78 -9.85 4.94 -6.42
C ALA A 78 -8.84 3.82 -6.69
N GLU A 79 -7.57 4.18 -6.68
CA GLU A 79 -6.47 3.22 -6.68
C GLU A 79 -5.78 3.23 -5.32
N ILE A 80 -5.71 2.09 -4.66
CA ILE A 80 -4.90 1.96 -3.46
C ILE A 80 -3.45 1.80 -3.93
N VAL A 81 -2.64 2.82 -3.65
CA VAL A 81 -1.29 2.92 -4.18
C VAL A 81 -0.31 2.15 -3.32
N ALA A 82 -0.45 2.21 -2.00
CA ALA A 82 0.44 1.52 -1.07
C ALA A 82 -0.26 1.27 0.26
N ILE A 83 0.06 0.14 0.86
CA ILE A 83 -0.26 -0.17 2.24
C ILE A 83 0.96 -0.88 2.83
N HIS A 84 1.50 -0.32 3.88
CA HIS A 84 2.68 -0.86 4.56
C HIS A 84 2.49 -0.83 6.05
N SER A 85 3.01 -1.85 6.72
CA SER A 85 3.05 -1.89 8.18
C SER A 85 4.34 -2.56 8.62
N LEU A 86 4.81 -2.21 9.81
CA LEU A 86 5.99 -2.87 10.38
C LEU A 86 5.70 -4.36 10.55
N PRO A 87 6.69 -5.24 10.27
CA PRO A 87 6.48 -6.68 10.38
C PRO A 87 5.95 -7.13 11.74
N GLU A 88 6.37 -6.47 12.81
CA GLU A 88 5.91 -6.76 14.17
C GLU A 88 4.40 -6.50 14.37
N SER A 89 3.79 -5.71 13.47
CA SER A 89 2.35 -5.43 13.52
C SER A 89 1.54 -6.35 12.62
N TRP A 90 2.19 -7.23 11.87
CA TRP A 90 1.47 -8.18 11.00
C TRP A 90 0.65 -9.15 11.85
N GLY A 91 -0.57 -9.43 11.42
CA GLY A 91 -1.46 -10.31 12.15
C GLY A 91 -2.15 -9.69 13.36
N THR A 92 -1.95 -8.40 13.61
CA THR A 92 -2.56 -7.69 14.75
C THR A 92 -3.89 -7.03 14.42
N GLY A 93 -4.28 -6.98 13.15
CA GLY A 93 -5.47 -6.25 12.71
C GLY A 93 -5.19 -4.83 12.23
N LEU A 94 -3.92 -4.38 12.25
CA LEU A 94 -3.58 -3.02 11.81
C LEU A 94 -3.90 -2.81 10.33
N GLY A 95 -3.50 -3.74 9.46
CA GLY A 95 -3.81 -3.66 8.03
C GLY A 95 -5.30 -3.63 7.77
N HIS A 96 -6.07 -4.47 8.48
CA HIS A 96 -7.52 -4.48 8.39
C HIS A 96 -8.11 -3.12 8.78
N ALA A 97 -7.65 -2.54 9.87
CA ALA A 97 -8.15 -1.25 10.35
C ALA A 97 -7.87 -0.13 9.33
N MET A 98 -6.64 -0.09 8.79
CA MET A 98 -6.27 0.92 7.80
C MET A 98 -7.06 0.78 6.50
N LEU A 99 -7.15 -0.44 5.97
CA LEU A 99 -7.88 -0.68 4.73
C LEU A 99 -9.38 -0.41 4.89
N SER A 100 -9.96 -0.81 6.02
CA SER A 100 -11.38 -0.57 6.30
C SER A 100 -11.69 0.92 6.35
N GLU A 101 -10.85 1.71 7.00
CA GLU A 101 -11.06 3.16 7.07
C GLU A 101 -10.88 3.82 5.71
N ALA A 102 -9.89 3.39 4.93
CA ALA A 102 -9.69 3.88 3.58
C ALA A 102 -10.91 3.58 2.70
N LEU A 103 -11.42 2.36 2.74
CA LEU A 103 -12.60 1.97 1.96
C LEU A 103 -13.85 2.75 2.38
N LYS A 104 -13.98 3.03 3.67
CA LYS A 104 -15.06 3.87 4.18
C LYS A 104 -14.99 5.29 3.60
N GLN A 105 -13.80 5.87 3.52
CA GLN A 105 -13.60 7.20 2.95
C GLN A 105 -13.76 7.22 1.43
N ILE A 106 -13.35 6.15 0.75
CA ILE A 106 -13.56 6.01 -0.69
C ILE A 106 -15.07 5.92 -1.00
N GLY A 107 -15.83 5.27 -0.11
CA GLY A 107 -17.29 5.16 -0.26
C GLY A 107 -17.68 4.08 -1.25
N ASP A 108 -18.77 4.32 -1.99
CA ASP A 108 -19.35 3.33 -2.88
C ASP A 108 -18.64 3.23 -4.24
N CYS A 109 -17.58 3.98 -4.44
CA CYS A 109 -16.82 3.93 -5.69
C CYS A 109 -15.94 2.69 -5.74
N PRO A 110 -15.74 2.11 -6.94
CA PRO A 110 -14.86 0.95 -7.06
C PRO A 110 -13.41 1.31 -6.74
N ALA A 111 -12.73 0.40 -6.08
CA ALA A 111 -11.32 0.54 -5.77
C ALA A 111 -10.54 -0.61 -6.39
N TYR A 112 -9.31 -0.33 -6.80
CA TYR A 112 -8.41 -1.35 -7.32
C TYR A 112 -7.00 -1.14 -6.79
N LEU A 113 -6.19 -2.19 -6.91
CA LEU A 113 -4.80 -2.16 -6.49
C LEU A 113 -4.01 -3.19 -7.30
N TRP A 114 -2.69 -3.05 -7.25
CA TRP A 114 -1.78 -4.00 -7.86
C TRP A 114 -0.98 -4.70 -6.76
N ALA A 115 -0.81 -6.00 -6.91
CA ALA A 115 -0.01 -6.81 -5.98
C ALA A 115 0.89 -7.74 -6.80
N PHE A 116 2.08 -8.05 -6.28
CA PHE A 116 2.93 -9.05 -6.93
C PHE A 116 2.17 -10.38 -6.98
N LYS A 117 2.20 -11.01 -8.14
CA LYS A 117 1.49 -12.28 -8.37
C LYS A 117 1.92 -13.35 -7.38
N GLU A 118 3.20 -13.37 -7.02
CA GLU A 118 3.76 -14.35 -6.09
C GLU A 118 3.55 -14.00 -4.62
N ASN A 119 3.08 -12.80 -4.32
CA ASN A 119 2.85 -12.38 -2.94
C ASN A 119 1.51 -12.94 -2.42
N THR A 120 1.50 -14.22 -2.11
CA THR A 120 0.31 -14.94 -1.65
C THR A 120 -0.27 -14.31 -0.39
N ARG A 121 0.58 -13.84 0.53
CA ARG A 121 0.13 -13.22 1.78
C ARG A 121 -0.69 -11.97 1.51
N ALA A 122 -0.20 -11.08 0.66
CA ALA A 122 -0.93 -9.86 0.31
C ALA A 122 -2.22 -10.20 -0.44
N ARG A 123 -2.16 -11.13 -1.38
CA ARG A 123 -3.33 -11.53 -2.17
C ARG A 123 -4.44 -12.06 -1.27
N ARG A 124 -4.11 -12.90 -0.30
CA ARG A 124 -5.09 -13.42 0.67
C ARG A 124 -5.67 -12.32 1.54
N PHE A 125 -4.83 -11.37 1.95
CA PHE A 125 -5.29 -10.22 2.73
C PHE A 125 -6.35 -9.43 1.96
N TYR A 126 -6.09 -9.13 0.69
CA TYR A 126 -7.05 -8.38 -0.13
C TYR A 126 -8.32 -9.19 -0.40
N GLU A 127 -8.19 -10.49 -0.62
CA GLU A 127 -9.36 -11.36 -0.84
C GLU A 127 -10.29 -11.38 0.36
N LYS A 128 -9.76 -11.33 1.56
CA LYS A 128 -10.55 -11.23 2.78
C LYS A 128 -11.33 -9.93 2.89
N HIS A 129 -10.92 -8.91 2.16
CA HIS A 129 -11.56 -7.59 2.19
C HIS A 129 -12.43 -7.33 0.96
N GLY A 130 -12.79 -8.37 0.24
CA GLY A 130 -13.71 -8.26 -0.89
C GLY A 130 -13.07 -7.88 -2.21
N PHE A 131 -11.74 -7.92 -2.28
CA PHE A 131 -11.01 -7.71 -3.52
C PHE A 131 -10.77 -9.04 -4.21
N HIS A 132 -10.83 -9.04 -5.54
CA HIS A 132 -10.58 -10.24 -6.35
C HIS A 132 -9.74 -9.89 -7.56
N TRP A 133 -8.88 -10.81 -7.96
CA TRP A 133 -8.11 -10.65 -9.19
C TRP A 133 -9.09 -10.56 -10.36
N ASP A 134 -8.97 -9.48 -11.13
CA ASP A 134 -9.89 -9.23 -12.26
C ASP A 134 -9.39 -9.82 -13.58
N GLY A 135 -8.30 -10.59 -13.53
CA GLY A 135 -7.71 -11.19 -14.73
C GLY A 135 -6.62 -10.36 -15.39
N THR A 136 -6.41 -9.13 -14.93
CA THR A 136 -5.40 -8.24 -15.50
C THR A 136 -4.04 -8.49 -14.86
N GLU A 137 -3.00 -8.58 -15.68
CA GLU A 137 -1.61 -8.69 -15.25
C GLU A 137 -0.78 -7.61 -15.93
N ARG A 138 0.31 -7.24 -15.30
CA ARG A 138 1.31 -6.36 -15.91
C ARG A 138 2.71 -6.76 -15.43
N VAL A 139 3.72 -6.33 -16.19
CA VAL A 139 5.11 -6.49 -15.79
C VAL A 139 5.48 -5.29 -14.93
N SER A 140 5.95 -5.56 -13.71
CA SER A 140 6.38 -4.53 -12.79
C SER A 140 7.70 -3.89 -13.25
N GLU A 141 7.90 -2.64 -12.86
CA GLU A 141 9.20 -1.98 -12.98
C GLU A 141 10.26 -2.61 -12.06
N PHE A 142 9.81 -3.40 -11.08
CA PHE A 142 10.70 -4.09 -10.14
C PHE A 142 11.10 -5.44 -10.72
N ASP A 143 12.26 -5.49 -11.42
CA ASP A 143 12.87 -6.70 -11.96
C ASP A 143 11.99 -7.49 -12.94
N GLY A 144 10.98 -6.87 -13.51
CA GLY A 144 10.06 -7.56 -14.41
C GLY A 144 9.14 -8.55 -13.71
N ALA A 145 9.01 -8.49 -12.39
CA ALA A 145 8.08 -9.34 -11.66
C ALA A 145 6.64 -9.06 -12.10
N LEU A 146 5.82 -10.11 -12.17
CA LEU A 146 4.43 -9.96 -12.58
C LEU A 146 3.58 -9.39 -11.42
N GLU A 147 2.71 -8.46 -11.77
CA GLU A 147 1.70 -7.93 -10.86
C GLU A 147 0.31 -8.26 -11.37
N VAL A 148 -0.61 -8.47 -10.45
CA VAL A 148 -2.02 -8.75 -10.74
C VAL A 148 -2.88 -7.63 -10.17
N ARG A 149 -3.94 -7.29 -10.91
CA ARG A 149 -4.86 -6.24 -10.46
C ARG A 149 -6.02 -6.86 -9.67
N TYR A 150 -6.20 -6.37 -8.47
CA TYR A 150 -7.32 -6.74 -7.60
C TYR A 150 -8.30 -5.58 -7.54
N ALA A 151 -9.57 -5.89 -7.64
CA ALA A 151 -10.64 -4.89 -7.59
C ALA A 151 -11.76 -5.37 -6.69
N ASN A 152 -12.44 -4.42 -6.04
CA ASN A 152 -13.70 -4.72 -5.38
C ASN A 152 -14.84 -4.33 -6.32
N GLU A 153 -15.98 -5.02 -6.17
CA GLU A 153 -17.12 -4.83 -7.06
C GLU A 153 -18.13 -3.85 -6.47
N HIS A 154 -17.65 -2.77 -5.86
CA HIS A 154 -18.55 -1.75 -5.34
C HIS A 154 -18.80 -0.69 -6.41
N CYS A 155 -20.02 -0.60 -6.73
CA CYS A 155 -20.82 0.35 -7.51
C CYS A 155 -21.91 -0.34 -8.22
#